data_7fc024e958b946d4e8d386b5939fcddc
#
_entry.id   7fc024e958b946d4e8d386b5939fcddc
#
_cell.length_a   1.000
_cell.length_b   1.000
_cell.length_c   1.000
_cell.angle_alpha   90.00
_cell.angle_beta   90.00
_cell.angle_gamma   90.00
#
_symmetry.space_group_name_H-M   'P 1'
#
loop_
_entity.id
_entity.type
_entity.pdbx_description
1 polymer ?
#
loop_
_entity_poly.entity_id
_entity_poly.type
_entity_poly.pdbx_seq_one_letter_code
_entity_poly.pdbx_strand_id
1 'polypeptide(L)'
;MNSKKRLSLLMIGATVTSLMGGTVSTYAADNTETTEPLTIAEQGIFSAGGITITSDGTFNPEDQWEETGAGQTSHVDYANVLYQIPEEETSLPMVFLHGYGQSRMGWMTTPDGREGWAEMFLRDGHSVYLVDEPRRGEAGQTSVSGTISTKTLDQRWYTQFRIGRWEDGKSVPNEGSQFPNDDNSVDQFFRQMTPDTGMT
;
A
#
# COMPACT_ATOMS: atom_id res chain seq x y z
N MET A 1 46.52 -24.07 28.96
CA MET A 1 45.79 -25.19 28.33
C MET A 1 44.36 -24.71 28.13
N ASN A 2 44.07 -24.10 26.97
CA ASN A 2 42.78 -23.42 26.67
C ASN A 2 41.91 -24.34 25.83
N SER A 3 40.83 -24.81 26.41
CA SER A 3 39.78 -25.55 25.73
C SER A 3 38.69 -24.59 25.28
N LYS A 4 38.61 -24.28 23.96
CA LYS A 4 37.49 -23.55 23.36
C LYS A 4 36.36 -24.53 23.13
N LYS A 5 35.27 -24.41 23.89
CA LYS A 5 33.99 -25.09 23.64
C LYS A 5 33.29 -24.38 22.46
N ARG A 6 33.15 -25.06 21.34
CA ARG A 6 32.28 -24.67 20.23
C ARG A 6 30.86 -25.03 20.61
N LEU A 7 30.00 -24.00 20.66
CA LEU A 7 28.55 -24.16 20.82
C LEU A 7 27.95 -24.42 19.44
N SER A 8 27.51 -25.66 19.20
CA SER A 8 26.76 -26.01 17.99
C SER A 8 25.31 -25.59 18.15
N LEU A 9 24.87 -24.62 17.36
CA LEU A 9 23.49 -24.21 17.28
C LEU A 9 22.72 -25.22 16.41
N LEU A 10 21.87 -26.04 17.06
CA LEU A 10 20.97 -26.96 16.36
C LEU A 10 19.80 -26.15 15.81
N MET A 11 19.74 -25.95 14.50
CA MET A 11 18.52 -25.46 13.83
C MET A 11 17.50 -26.59 13.77
N ILE A 12 16.45 -26.49 14.55
CA ILE A 12 15.27 -27.32 14.42
C ILE A 12 14.42 -26.72 13.29
N GLY A 13 14.52 -27.30 12.11
CA GLY A 13 13.63 -26.98 11.00
C GLY A 13 12.24 -27.52 11.27
N ALA A 14 11.31 -26.65 11.58
CA ALA A 14 9.88 -27.01 11.59
C ALA A 14 9.39 -27.04 10.14
N THR A 15 9.24 -28.25 9.61
CA THR A 15 8.58 -28.49 8.31
C THR A 15 7.07 -28.34 8.53
N VAL A 16 6.52 -27.20 8.19
CA VAL A 16 5.06 -27.05 8.08
C VAL A 16 4.64 -27.57 6.71
N THR A 17 4.12 -28.79 6.67
CA THR A 17 3.51 -29.35 5.47
C THR A 17 2.08 -28.81 5.38
N SER A 18 1.87 -27.69 4.66
CA SER A 18 0.51 -27.26 4.33
C SER A 18 0.08 -27.96 3.04
N LEU A 19 -0.83 -28.92 3.19
CA LEU A 19 -1.63 -29.47 2.09
C LEU A 19 -2.72 -28.44 1.74
N MET A 20 -2.37 -27.43 0.95
CA MET A 20 -3.33 -26.73 0.10
C MET A 20 -2.60 -26.44 -1.21
N GLY A 21 -3.03 -27.14 -2.28
CA GLY A 21 -2.52 -26.95 -3.62
C GLY A 21 -2.94 -25.59 -4.19
N GLY A 22 -2.37 -24.54 -3.67
CA GLY A 22 -2.35 -23.22 -4.29
C GLY A 22 -0.96 -23.05 -4.89
N THR A 23 -0.88 -22.92 -6.19
CA THR A 23 0.34 -22.48 -6.84
C THR A 23 0.68 -21.10 -6.29
N VAL A 24 1.73 -21.01 -5.48
CA VAL A 24 2.33 -19.71 -5.15
C VAL A 24 2.89 -19.20 -6.47
N SER A 25 2.16 -18.31 -7.12
CA SER A 25 2.69 -17.57 -8.25
C SER A 25 3.85 -16.74 -7.72
N THR A 26 5.06 -17.15 -8.03
CA THR A 26 6.24 -16.34 -7.72
C THR A 26 6.17 -15.09 -8.57
N TYR A 27 6.07 -13.93 -7.93
CA TYR A 27 6.27 -12.63 -8.53
C TYR A 27 7.73 -12.53 -8.99
N ALA A 28 8.01 -13.07 -10.14
CA ALA A 28 9.21 -12.80 -10.88
C ALA A 28 8.74 -12.49 -12.30
N ALA A 29 8.52 -11.21 -12.56
CA ALA A 29 8.54 -10.76 -13.94
C ALA A 29 9.92 -11.17 -14.50
N ASP A 30 9.91 -11.95 -15.57
CA ASP A 30 11.13 -12.28 -16.32
C ASP A 30 11.56 -11.05 -17.15
N ASN A 31 11.65 -9.90 -16.47
CA ASN A 31 12.20 -8.66 -17.00
C ASN A 31 13.69 -8.65 -16.67
N THR A 32 14.48 -9.19 -17.59
CA THR A 32 15.94 -9.22 -17.54
C THR A 32 16.60 -7.85 -17.80
N GLU A 33 15.89 -6.75 -17.69
CA GLU A 33 16.54 -5.46 -17.50
C GLU A 33 16.95 -5.36 -16.03
N THR A 34 18.21 -5.68 -15.78
CA THR A 34 18.85 -5.40 -14.49
C THR A 34 18.92 -3.88 -14.33
N THR A 35 17.90 -3.29 -13.76
CA THR A 35 17.98 -1.90 -13.32
C THR A 35 19.05 -1.79 -12.25
N GLU A 36 19.92 -0.80 -12.37
CA GLU A 36 20.90 -0.50 -11.34
C GLU A 36 20.23 -0.36 -9.97
N PRO A 37 20.89 -0.77 -8.88
CA PRO A 37 20.34 -0.60 -7.54
C PRO A 37 19.88 0.84 -7.28
N LEU A 38 18.71 1.00 -6.67
CA LEU A 38 18.23 2.30 -6.21
C LEU A 38 18.73 2.52 -4.78
N THR A 39 19.55 3.56 -4.57
CA THR A 39 20.08 3.90 -3.25
C THR A 39 19.20 4.96 -2.60
N ILE A 40 18.65 4.63 -1.44
CA ILE A 40 17.83 5.50 -0.61
C ILE A 40 18.64 5.96 0.59
N ALA A 41 18.83 7.28 0.73
CA ALA A 41 19.53 7.89 1.86
C ALA A 41 18.65 7.88 3.12
N GLU A 42 17.35 8.14 2.96
CA GLU A 42 16.39 8.16 4.06
C GLU A 42 15.03 7.69 3.59
N GLN A 43 14.30 7.00 4.47
CA GLN A 43 12.89 6.65 4.26
C GLN A 43 12.15 6.54 5.58
N GLY A 44 10.83 6.76 5.55
CA GLY A 44 10.01 6.67 6.74
C GLY A 44 8.54 6.92 6.46
N ILE A 45 7.78 7.00 7.54
CA ILE A 45 6.36 7.35 7.51
C ILE A 45 6.07 8.43 8.55
N PHE A 46 5.11 9.30 8.24
CA PHE A 46 4.58 10.25 9.19
C PHE A 46 3.10 10.54 8.91
N SER A 47 2.41 11.13 9.88
CA SER A 47 1.04 11.61 9.69
C SER A 47 1.02 13.12 9.54
N ALA A 48 0.20 13.62 8.64
CA ALA A 48 0.05 15.05 8.36
C ALA A 48 -1.39 15.52 8.54
N GLY A 49 -1.57 16.69 9.12
CA GLY A 49 -2.90 17.27 9.38
C GLY A 49 -3.68 16.52 10.45
N GLY A 50 -5.00 16.47 10.28
CA GLY A 50 -5.90 15.81 11.22
C GLY A 50 -6.29 16.69 12.41
N ILE A 51 -7.14 16.11 13.25
CA ILE A 51 -7.63 16.74 14.49
C ILE A 51 -7.53 15.78 15.66
N THR A 52 -7.48 16.34 16.85
CA THR A 52 -7.55 15.60 18.11
C THR A 52 -8.91 15.86 18.75
N ILE A 53 -9.64 14.80 19.06
CA ILE A 53 -10.94 14.85 19.72
C ILE A 53 -10.83 14.23 21.10
N THR A 54 -11.28 14.91 22.13
CA THR A 54 -11.39 14.36 23.49
C THR A 54 -12.86 14.30 23.88
N SER A 55 -13.32 13.12 24.27
CA SER A 55 -14.68 12.92 24.76
C SER A 55 -14.85 13.49 26.17
N ASP A 56 -16.06 13.97 26.47
CA ASP A 56 -16.40 14.43 27.81
C ASP A 56 -16.26 13.32 28.86
N GLY A 57 -16.07 13.73 30.11
CA GLY A 57 -15.95 12.80 31.23
C GLY A 57 -14.51 12.56 31.69
N THR A 58 -14.30 11.47 32.44
CA THR A 58 -13.01 11.10 32.97
C THR A 58 -12.71 9.65 32.69
N PHE A 59 -11.54 9.41 32.11
CA PHE A 59 -11.06 8.05 31.82
C PHE A 59 -10.86 7.28 33.15
N ASN A 60 -11.42 6.08 33.21
CA ASN A 60 -11.22 5.15 34.34
C ASN A 60 -10.18 4.09 33.94
N PRO A 61 -8.95 4.12 34.50
CA PRO A 61 -7.92 3.15 34.19
C PRO A 61 -8.22 1.74 34.72
N GLU A 62 -9.16 1.60 35.64
CA GLU A 62 -9.57 0.29 36.20
C GLU A 62 -10.61 -0.42 35.29
N ASP A 63 -11.25 0.34 34.38
CA ASP A 63 -12.18 -0.20 33.38
C ASP A 63 -11.81 0.28 31.98
N GLN A 64 -10.80 -0.36 31.43
CA GLN A 64 -10.24 0.00 30.11
C GLN A 64 -11.18 -0.33 28.94
N TRP A 65 -12.19 -1.16 29.17
CA TRP A 65 -13.13 -1.63 28.16
C TRP A 65 -14.48 -0.92 28.23
N GLU A 66 -14.55 0.14 29.00
CA GLU A 66 -15.72 0.99 29.11
C GLU A 66 -16.08 1.57 27.72
N GLU A 67 -17.33 1.32 27.27
CA GLU A 67 -17.74 1.58 25.88
C GLU A 67 -18.13 3.04 25.60
N THR A 68 -18.36 3.86 26.65
CA THR A 68 -18.79 5.25 26.44
C THR A 68 -17.67 6.15 25.91
N GLY A 69 -16.43 5.72 26.06
CA GLY A 69 -15.26 6.50 25.67
C GLY A 69 -15.01 7.73 26.53
N ALA A 70 -15.58 7.79 27.73
CA ALA A 70 -15.49 8.94 28.63
C ALA A 70 -14.03 9.35 28.91
N GLY A 71 -13.71 10.62 28.69
CA GLY A 71 -12.37 11.18 28.90
C GLY A 71 -11.27 10.64 27.98
N GLN A 72 -11.62 9.89 26.93
CA GLN A 72 -10.65 9.34 25.98
C GLN A 72 -10.39 10.28 24.82
N THR A 73 -9.20 10.17 24.25
CA THR A 73 -8.73 11.01 23.14
C THR A 73 -8.47 10.17 21.91
N SER A 74 -8.89 10.67 20.74
CA SER A 74 -8.66 10.08 19.42
C SER A 74 -7.98 11.07 18.49
N HIS A 75 -7.05 10.58 17.68
CA HIS A 75 -6.43 11.33 16.57
C HIS A 75 -7.03 10.83 15.26
N VAL A 76 -7.67 11.74 14.51
CA VAL A 76 -8.48 11.37 13.35
C VAL A 76 -8.28 12.33 12.18
N ASP A 77 -8.77 11.95 11.00
CA ASP A 77 -8.78 12.76 9.77
C ASP A 77 -7.40 13.26 9.32
N TYR A 78 -6.35 12.51 9.63
CA TYR A 78 -4.99 12.76 9.15
C TYR A 78 -4.72 12.02 7.83
N ALA A 79 -3.74 12.50 7.08
CA ALA A 79 -3.12 11.77 5.99
C ALA A 79 -1.95 10.93 6.52
N ASN A 80 -1.72 9.75 5.94
CA ASN A 80 -0.52 8.95 6.18
C ASN A 80 0.43 9.12 5.00
N VAL A 81 1.69 9.41 5.26
CA VAL A 81 2.70 9.71 4.24
C VAL A 81 3.88 8.77 4.39
N LEU A 82 4.15 7.98 3.35
CA LEU A 82 5.43 7.30 3.17
C LEU A 82 6.35 8.20 2.38
N TYR A 83 7.60 8.39 2.83
CA TYR A 83 8.57 9.15 2.08
C TYR A 83 9.86 8.38 1.85
N GLN A 84 10.52 8.70 0.74
CA GLN A 84 11.84 8.19 0.38
C GLN A 84 12.65 9.33 -0.23
N ILE A 85 13.91 9.43 0.20
CA ILE A 85 14.88 10.44 -0.26
C ILE A 85 16.03 9.69 -0.93
N PRO A 86 16.32 9.94 -2.21
CA PRO A 86 17.43 9.28 -2.89
C PRO A 86 18.77 9.82 -2.34
N GLU A 87 19.86 9.04 -2.49
CA GLU A 87 21.19 9.46 -2.08
C GLU A 87 21.64 10.72 -2.82
N GLU A 88 21.30 10.84 -4.08
CA GLU A 88 21.59 12.01 -4.91
C GLU A 88 20.30 12.80 -5.20
N GLU A 89 19.92 13.67 -4.27
CA GLU A 89 18.77 14.56 -4.46
C GLU A 89 19.19 15.76 -5.31
N THR A 90 18.70 15.81 -6.55
CA THR A 90 19.05 16.85 -7.53
C THR A 90 17.88 17.72 -7.98
N SER A 91 16.66 17.32 -7.62
CA SER A 91 15.41 17.86 -8.11
C SER A 91 14.43 18.18 -6.98
N LEU A 92 13.38 18.95 -7.27
CA LEU A 92 12.35 19.27 -6.30
C LEU A 92 11.58 18.00 -5.86
N PRO A 93 11.13 17.92 -4.60
CA PRO A 93 10.37 16.77 -4.13
C PRO A 93 9.03 16.60 -4.86
N MET A 94 8.61 15.37 -5.03
CA MET A 94 7.35 14.99 -5.64
C MET A 94 6.38 14.46 -4.59
N VAL A 95 5.15 14.96 -4.62
CA VAL A 95 4.05 14.48 -3.76
C VAL A 95 3.03 13.79 -4.63
N PHE A 96 2.72 12.53 -4.31
CA PHE A 96 1.79 11.71 -5.06
C PHE A 96 0.49 11.52 -4.27
N LEU A 97 -0.62 11.93 -4.87
CA LEU A 97 -1.97 11.73 -4.36
C LEU A 97 -2.66 10.66 -5.21
N HIS A 98 -3.28 9.69 -4.56
CA HIS A 98 -4.02 8.64 -5.27
C HIS A 98 -5.41 9.10 -5.71
N GLY A 99 -6.05 8.30 -6.58
CA GLY A 99 -7.43 8.50 -7.01
C GLY A 99 -8.45 7.75 -6.15
N TYR A 100 -9.73 7.91 -6.51
CA TYR A 100 -10.84 7.20 -5.90
C TYR A 100 -10.67 5.68 -5.98
N GLY A 101 -10.94 4.98 -4.86
CA GLY A 101 -10.80 3.53 -4.76
C GLY A 101 -9.36 3.03 -4.80
N GLN A 102 -8.39 3.89 -4.59
CA GLN A 102 -6.96 3.58 -4.60
C GLN A 102 -6.29 4.03 -3.31
N SER A 103 -5.01 3.70 -3.18
CA SER A 103 -4.11 4.15 -2.12
C SER A 103 -2.74 4.48 -2.72
N ARG A 104 -1.80 4.93 -1.88
CA ARG A 104 -0.42 5.18 -2.29
C ARG A 104 0.26 4.00 -2.99
N MET A 105 -0.23 2.78 -2.79
CA MET A 105 0.32 1.58 -3.44
C MET A 105 0.33 1.67 -4.96
N GLY A 106 -0.64 2.38 -5.56
CA GLY A 106 -0.74 2.56 -7.00
C GLY A 106 0.42 3.34 -7.64
N TRP A 107 1.27 3.98 -6.83
CA TRP A 107 2.44 4.72 -7.30
C TRP A 107 3.76 3.94 -7.19
N MET A 108 3.77 2.80 -6.45
CA MET A 108 5.00 2.07 -6.12
C MET A 108 5.44 1.13 -7.24
N THR A 109 4.61 0.16 -7.60
CA THR A 109 4.92 -0.81 -8.66
C THR A 109 3.73 -1.00 -9.57
N THR A 110 4.00 -1.37 -10.82
CA THR A 110 2.94 -1.78 -11.75
C THR A 110 2.42 -3.18 -11.38
N PRO A 111 1.21 -3.56 -11.82
CA PRO A 111 0.64 -4.87 -11.52
C PRO A 111 1.46 -6.08 -12.01
N ASP A 112 2.29 -5.89 -13.02
CA ASP A 112 3.24 -6.88 -13.56
C ASP A 112 4.63 -6.81 -12.93
N GLY A 113 4.82 -5.99 -11.90
CA GLY A 113 6.05 -5.92 -11.10
C GLY A 113 7.15 -5.01 -11.67
N ARG A 114 6.89 -4.24 -12.72
CA ARG A 114 7.82 -3.18 -13.17
C ARG A 114 7.85 -2.02 -12.17
N GLU A 115 8.89 -1.19 -12.25
CA GLU A 115 8.99 0.05 -11.48
C GLU A 115 7.77 0.94 -11.72
N GLY A 116 7.24 1.52 -10.64
CA GLY A 116 6.19 2.52 -10.70
C GLY A 116 6.76 3.95 -10.73
N TRP A 117 5.86 4.90 -10.71
CA TRP A 117 6.24 6.32 -10.74
C TRP A 117 7.17 6.72 -9.59
N ALA A 118 6.95 6.18 -8.39
CA ALA A 118 7.78 6.50 -7.23
C ALA A 118 9.25 6.14 -7.48
N GLU A 119 9.54 4.96 -7.98
CA GLU A 119 10.90 4.49 -8.27
C GLU A 119 11.53 5.27 -9.43
N MET A 120 10.76 5.55 -10.49
CA MET A 120 11.23 6.35 -11.63
C MET A 120 11.67 7.76 -11.18
N PHE A 121 10.88 8.42 -10.36
CA PHE A 121 11.23 9.76 -9.86
C PHE A 121 12.38 9.74 -8.85
N LEU A 122 12.49 8.70 -8.03
CA LEU A 122 13.66 8.52 -7.16
C LEU A 122 14.96 8.37 -7.98
N ARG A 123 14.93 7.63 -9.10
CA ARG A 123 16.08 7.50 -10.00
C ARG A 123 16.44 8.82 -10.71
N ASP A 124 15.45 9.67 -10.91
CA ASP A 124 15.65 11.04 -11.48
C ASP A 124 16.05 12.07 -10.42
N GLY A 125 16.35 11.64 -9.20
CA GLY A 125 16.85 12.49 -8.12
C GLY A 125 15.78 13.30 -7.39
N HIS A 126 14.50 12.87 -7.46
CA HIS A 126 13.44 13.48 -6.69
C HIS A 126 13.21 12.73 -5.39
N SER A 127 13.12 13.42 -4.26
CA SER A 127 12.48 12.86 -3.07
C SER A 127 10.99 12.63 -3.34
N VAL A 128 10.45 11.48 -2.92
CA VAL A 128 9.05 11.15 -3.14
C VAL A 128 8.27 11.05 -1.83
N TYR A 129 7.04 11.55 -1.85
CA TYR A 129 6.10 11.52 -0.75
C TYR A 129 4.79 10.90 -1.24
N LEU A 130 4.49 9.69 -0.81
CA LEU A 130 3.33 8.91 -1.22
C LEU A 130 2.25 9.03 -0.14
N VAL A 131 1.14 9.63 -0.49
CA VAL A 131 0.10 10.02 0.47
C VAL A 131 -1.09 9.07 0.40
N ASP A 132 -1.49 8.52 1.54
CA ASP A 132 -2.85 8.05 1.75
C ASP A 132 -3.66 9.21 2.33
N GLU A 133 -4.65 9.67 1.59
CA GLU A 133 -5.54 10.74 2.03
C GLU A 133 -6.39 10.31 3.24
N PRO A 134 -6.90 11.26 4.05
CA PRO A 134 -7.78 10.92 5.16
C PRO A 134 -8.88 9.94 4.76
N ARG A 135 -9.08 8.90 5.56
CA ARG A 135 -10.03 7.79 5.35
C ARG A 135 -9.66 6.83 4.22
N ARG A 136 -8.45 6.92 3.69
CA ARG A 136 -7.95 6.03 2.63
C ARG A 136 -6.75 5.25 3.12
N GLY A 137 -6.54 4.07 2.55
CA GLY A 137 -5.38 3.24 2.84
C GLY A 137 -5.11 3.07 4.32
N GLU A 138 -3.94 3.47 4.79
CA GLU A 138 -3.55 3.41 6.20
C GLU A 138 -3.99 4.63 7.03
N ALA A 139 -4.60 5.64 6.41
CA ALA A 139 -5.16 6.82 7.07
C ALA A 139 -6.65 6.64 7.41
N GLY A 140 -7.04 5.47 7.92
CA GLY A 140 -8.43 5.06 8.05
C GLY A 140 -9.22 5.67 9.21
N GLN A 141 -8.57 6.30 10.21
CA GLN A 141 -9.29 6.88 11.35
C GLN A 141 -10.02 8.17 10.95
N THR A 142 -11.28 8.29 11.40
CA THR A 142 -12.15 9.40 11.01
C THR A 142 -13.07 9.86 12.14
N SER A 143 -13.38 11.17 12.16
CA SER A 143 -14.39 11.78 13.02
C SER A 143 -15.81 11.59 12.52
N VAL A 144 -15.99 11.14 11.28
CA VAL A 144 -17.29 11.07 10.60
C VAL A 144 -17.70 9.61 10.40
N SER A 145 -18.91 9.30 10.86
CA SER A 145 -19.53 8.02 10.53
C SER A 145 -19.81 7.93 9.03
N GLY A 146 -19.52 6.79 8.43
CA GLY A 146 -19.74 6.56 7.01
C GLY A 146 -20.13 5.12 6.71
N THR A 147 -20.72 4.92 5.55
CA THR A 147 -20.96 3.58 5.00
C THR A 147 -19.78 3.21 4.12
N ILE A 148 -19.15 2.09 4.41
CA ILE A 148 -18.05 1.57 3.61
C ILE A 148 -18.62 0.70 2.49
N SER A 149 -18.32 1.05 1.25
CA SER A 149 -18.52 0.16 0.11
C SER A 149 -17.41 -0.88 0.12
N THR A 150 -17.74 -2.09 0.54
CA THR A 150 -16.76 -3.15 0.85
C THR A 150 -16.07 -3.75 -0.37
N LYS A 151 -16.49 -3.39 -1.58
CA LYS A 151 -15.91 -3.90 -2.83
C LYS A 151 -16.06 -2.88 -3.95
N THR A 152 -15.10 -2.89 -4.85
CA THR A 152 -15.18 -2.27 -6.17
C THR A 152 -15.70 -3.30 -7.19
N LEU A 153 -16.10 -2.83 -8.35
CA LEU A 153 -16.61 -3.68 -9.43
C LEU A 153 -15.60 -3.65 -10.58
N ASP A 154 -14.88 -4.74 -10.77
CA ASP A 154 -13.71 -4.83 -11.64
C ASP A 154 -14.00 -4.40 -13.09
N GLN A 155 -15.06 -4.95 -13.70
CA GLN A 155 -15.44 -4.64 -15.07
C GLN A 155 -15.75 -3.14 -15.24
N ARG A 156 -16.43 -2.56 -14.25
CA ARG A 156 -16.75 -1.15 -14.24
C ARG A 156 -15.49 -0.30 -14.21
N TRP A 157 -14.56 -0.61 -13.30
CA TRP A 157 -13.33 0.17 -13.16
C TRP A 157 -12.39 -0.01 -14.35
N TYR A 158 -12.27 -1.22 -14.89
CA TYR A 158 -11.48 -1.50 -16.08
C TYR A 158 -11.91 -0.62 -17.25
N THR A 159 -13.22 -0.48 -17.45
CA THR A 159 -13.80 0.37 -18.49
C THR A 159 -13.67 1.86 -18.15
N GLN A 160 -13.96 2.25 -16.91
CA GLN A 160 -13.95 3.65 -16.48
C GLN A 160 -12.55 4.26 -16.49
N PHE A 161 -11.53 3.51 -16.13
CA PHE A 161 -10.13 3.94 -16.25
C PHE A 161 -9.61 3.88 -17.69
N ARG A 162 -10.44 3.47 -18.64
CA ARG A 162 -10.09 3.37 -20.07
C ARG A 162 -8.94 2.40 -20.36
N ILE A 163 -8.75 1.40 -19.51
CA ILE A 163 -7.77 0.34 -19.72
C ILE A 163 -8.20 -0.48 -20.95
N GLY A 164 -9.49 -0.77 -21.05
CA GLY A 164 -10.06 -1.53 -22.14
C GLY A 164 -11.56 -1.75 -21.95
N ARG A 165 -12.06 -2.82 -22.50
CA ARG A 165 -13.44 -3.28 -22.38
C ARG A 165 -13.50 -4.71 -21.85
N TRP A 166 -14.67 -5.13 -21.44
CA TRP A 166 -14.90 -6.48 -20.94
C TRP A 166 -15.78 -7.23 -21.94
N GLU A 167 -15.26 -8.28 -22.56
CA GLU A 167 -15.93 -9.05 -23.62
C GLU A 167 -15.87 -10.55 -23.27
N ASP A 168 -16.99 -11.24 -23.40
CA ASP A 168 -17.10 -12.71 -23.16
C ASP A 168 -16.47 -13.18 -21.83
N GLY A 169 -16.61 -12.37 -20.80
CA GLY A 169 -16.07 -12.66 -19.46
C GLY A 169 -14.57 -12.41 -19.30
N LYS A 170 -13.93 -11.74 -20.25
CA LYS A 170 -12.49 -11.43 -20.23
C LYS A 170 -12.22 -9.95 -20.40
N SER A 171 -11.11 -9.52 -19.82
CA SER A 171 -10.53 -8.19 -20.06
C SER A 171 -9.89 -8.13 -21.44
N VAL A 172 -10.23 -7.09 -22.19
CA VAL A 172 -9.64 -6.81 -23.53
C VAL A 172 -9.08 -5.38 -23.49
N PRO A 173 -7.75 -5.20 -23.42
CA PRO A 173 -7.17 -3.87 -23.37
C PRO A 173 -7.40 -3.10 -24.67
N ASN A 174 -7.40 -1.77 -24.57
CA ASN A 174 -7.43 -0.92 -25.76
C ASN A 174 -6.15 -1.09 -26.58
N GLU A 175 -6.24 -0.91 -27.89
CA GLU A 175 -5.08 -0.92 -28.76
C GLU A 175 -4.04 0.12 -28.30
N GLY A 176 -2.78 -0.28 -28.25
CA GLY A 176 -1.66 0.56 -27.76
C GLY A 176 -1.62 0.79 -26.26
N SER A 177 -2.50 0.14 -25.48
CA SER A 177 -2.42 0.18 -24.01
C SER A 177 -1.12 -0.43 -23.51
N GLN A 178 -0.46 0.24 -22.60
CA GLN A 178 0.73 -0.27 -21.88
C GLN A 178 0.34 -1.03 -20.59
N PHE A 179 -0.95 -1.13 -20.31
CA PHE A 179 -1.44 -1.91 -19.19
C PHE A 179 -1.24 -3.41 -19.47
N PRO A 180 -0.62 -4.16 -18.58
CA PRO A 180 -0.42 -5.60 -18.74
C PRO A 180 -1.78 -6.31 -18.74
N ASN A 181 -1.97 -7.26 -19.65
CA ASN A 181 -3.28 -7.90 -19.88
C ASN A 181 -3.30 -9.40 -19.59
N ASP A 182 -2.25 -9.93 -19.01
CA ASP A 182 -2.27 -11.28 -18.46
C ASP A 182 -3.14 -11.37 -17.22
N ASP A 183 -3.73 -12.53 -16.98
CA ASP A 183 -4.72 -12.74 -15.92
C ASP A 183 -4.15 -12.40 -14.52
N ASN A 184 -2.88 -12.66 -14.28
CA ASN A 184 -2.26 -12.38 -12.99
C ASN A 184 -2.10 -10.88 -12.75
N SER A 185 -1.62 -10.13 -13.73
CA SER A 185 -1.46 -8.67 -13.63
C SER A 185 -2.80 -7.95 -13.46
N VAL A 186 -3.83 -8.41 -14.17
CA VAL A 186 -5.20 -7.90 -14.00
C VAL A 186 -5.72 -8.19 -12.59
N ASP A 187 -5.53 -9.40 -12.07
CA ASP A 187 -5.89 -9.77 -10.69
C ASP A 187 -5.16 -8.90 -9.67
N GLN A 188 -3.87 -8.70 -9.83
CA GLN A 188 -3.07 -7.86 -8.94
C GLN A 188 -3.51 -6.39 -8.96
N PHE A 189 -3.86 -5.87 -10.12
CA PHE A 189 -4.39 -4.51 -10.22
C PHE A 189 -5.66 -4.35 -9.38
N PHE A 190 -6.62 -5.28 -9.50
CA PHE A 190 -7.87 -5.18 -8.75
C PHE A 190 -7.70 -5.46 -7.25
N ARG A 191 -6.72 -6.25 -6.84
CA ARG A 191 -6.38 -6.46 -5.42
C ARG A 191 -5.78 -5.21 -4.75
N GLN A 192 -5.25 -4.27 -5.51
CA GLN A 192 -4.76 -2.99 -4.99
C GLN A 192 -5.89 -1.97 -4.74
N MET A 193 -7.10 -2.25 -5.23
CA MET A 193 -8.23 -1.35 -5.01
C MET A 193 -8.65 -1.37 -3.54
N THR A 194 -8.87 -0.20 -2.99
CA THR A 194 -9.32 -0.03 -1.60
C THR A 194 -10.84 0.09 -1.53
N PRO A 195 -11.46 -0.25 -0.38
CA PRO A 195 -12.88 0.02 -0.15
C PRO A 195 -13.19 1.51 -0.32
N ASP A 196 -14.37 1.80 -0.85
CA ASP A 196 -14.88 3.16 -0.87
C ASP A 196 -15.42 3.54 0.51
N THR A 197 -14.81 4.55 1.10
CA THR A 197 -15.18 5.10 2.42
C THR A 197 -16.07 6.34 2.31
N GLY A 198 -16.62 6.60 1.12
CA GLY A 198 -17.45 7.76 0.83
C GLY A 198 -16.63 9.01 0.50
N MET A 199 -17.34 10.03 0.07
CA MET A 199 -16.75 11.35 -0.11
C MET A 199 -16.67 12.08 1.23
N THR A 200 -15.62 12.86 1.40
CA THR A 200 -15.43 13.76 2.55
C THR A 200 -16.26 15.02 2.39
#